data_7b5935375131b9fabb026f28c8d59cc7
#
_entry.id   7b5935375131b9fabb026f28c8d59cc7
#
_cell.length_a   1.000
_cell.length_b   1.000
_cell.length_c   1.000
_cell.angle_alpha   90.00
_cell.angle_beta   90.00
_cell.angle_gamma   90.00
#
_symmetry.space_group_name_H-M   'P 1'
#
loop_
_entity.id
_entity.type
_entity.pdbx_description
1 polymer ?
#
loop_
_entity_poly.entity_id
_entity_poly.type
_entity_poly.pdbx_seq_one_letter_code
_entity_poly.pdbx_strand_id
1 'polypeptide(L)'
;MKLLEPIKVGNIEFKNRIMFPPLTTGYEEKDGSIGEQSFRFYERLAKGGVGYIVIGDVAPLSTFSPTPKLYSPEQAEGFRRLADACHEHGAKLGIQLFHPDYNVAALNDLFHQGKMQEARAKLHHDMQHFVNEVTVEELDEIIKHMENCAILA
;
A
#
# COMPACT_ATOMS: atom_id res chain seq x y z
N MET A 1 21.13 -24.31 -3.37
CA MET A 1 20.41 -23.84 -2.15
C MET A 1 18.98 -23.55 -2.57
N LYS A 2 17.99 -24.29 -2.05
CA LYS A 2 16.58 -24.20 -2.47
C LYS A 2 15.99 -22.78 -2.47
N LEU A 3 16.49 -21.90 -1.60
CA LEU A 3 16.05 -20.51 -1.51
C LEU A 3 16.27 -19.71 -2.81
N LEU A 4 17.33 -20.01 -3.55
CA LEU A 4 17.70 -19.31 -4.79
C LEU A 4 17.17 -20.01 -6.05
N GLU A 5 16.49 -21.15 -5.90
CA GLU A 5 15.89 -21.85 -7.03
C GLU A 5 14.54 -21.22 -7.40
N PRO A 6 14.21 -21.18 -8.71
CA PRO A 6 12.90 -20.71 -9.14
C PRO A 6 11.75 -21.50 -8.50
N ILE A 7 10.61 -20.85 -8.41
CA ILE A 7 9.35 -21.47 -7.96
C ILE A 7 8.19 -20.98 -8.81
N LYS A 8 7.33 -21.90 -9.21
CA LYS A 8 6.08 -21.60 -9.89
C LYS A 8 4.91 -21.69 -8.93
N VAL A 9 4.11 -20.63 -8.85
CA VAL A 9 2.89 -20.57 -8.05
C VAL A 9 1.74 -20.19 -8.98
N GLY A 10 0.81 -21.11 -9.19
CA GLY A 10 -0.22 -20.95 -10.23
C GLY A 10 0.43 -20.76 -11.61
N ASN A 11 0.13 -19.64 -12.26
CA ASN A 11 0.67 -19.31 -13.58
C ASN A 11 1.90 -18.38 -13.52
N ILE A 12 2.33 -17.98 -12.33
CA ILE A 12 3.43 -17.03 -12.14
C ILE A 12 4.69 -17.80 -11.74
N GLU A 13 5.79 -17.50 -12.43
CA GLU A 13 7.12 -17.97 -12.09
C GLU A 13 7.92 -16.87 -11.40
N PHE A 14 8.49 -17.19 -10.25
CA PHE A 14 9.39 -16.34 -9.48
C PHE A 14 10.82 -16.85 -9.65
N LYS A 15 11.79 -15.95 -9.86
CA LYS A 15 13.20 -16.30 -10.06
C LYS A 15 13.86 -17.00 -8.87
N ASN A 16 13.29 -16.84 -7.68
CA ASN A 16 13.73 -17.47 -6.44
C ASN A 16 12.60 -17.41 -5.39
N ARG A 17 12.87 -17.88 -4.17
CA ARG A 17 11.91 -17.97 -3.05
C ARG A 17 12.08 -16.85 -2.02
N ILE A 18 12.76 -15.76 -2.40
CA ILE A 18 12.96 -14.59 -1.53
C ILE A 18 11.86 -13.58 -1.82
N MET A 19 11.09 -13.27 -0.79
CA MET A 19 10.03 -12.26 -0.83
C MET A 19 10.38 -11.11 0.12
N PHE A 20 10.22 -9.88 -0.36
CA PHE A 20 10.16 -8.69 0.49
C PHE A 20 8.70 -8.46 0.87
N PRO A 21 8.35 -8.60 2.16
CA PRO A 21 6.97 -8.51 2.61
C PRO A 21 6.46 -7.07 2.57
N PRO A 22 5.13 -6.86 2.59
CA PRO A 22 4.55 -5.52 2.68
C PRO A 22 4.93 -4.85 4.00
N LEU A 23 5.30 -3.59 3.92
CA LEU A 23 5.52 -2.73 5.08
C LEU A 23 5.34 -1.26 4.68
N THR A 24 5.03 -0.41 5.65
CA THR A 24 4.95 1.04 5.48
C THR A 24 6.35 1.63 5.49
N THR A 25 6.78 2.20 4.36
CA THR A 25 8.13 2.80 4.22
C THR A 25 8.17 4.26 4.63
N GLY A 26 7.09 4.99 4.39
CA GLY A 26 7.03 6.44 4.55
C GLY A 26 7.90 7.21 3.55
N TYR A 27 8.22 6.58 2.40
CA TYR A 27 9.05 7.16 1.34
C TYR A 27 8.24 7.76 0.19
N GLU A 28 6.94 7.64 0.27
CA GLU A 28 5.99 8.16 -0.71
C GLU A 28 5.94 9.69 -0.65
N GLU A 29 5.55 10.30 -1.76
CA GLU A 29 5.29 11.73 -1.83
C GLU A 29 4.08 12.09 -0.93
N LYS A 30 3.90 13.36 -0.65
CA LYS A 30 2.81 13.82 0.25
C LYS A 30 1.41 13.45 -0.25
N ASP A 31 1.24 13.34 -1.55
CA ASP A 31 0.00 12.89 -2.19
C ASP A 31 -0.14 11.37 -2.26
N GLY A 32 0.86 10.62 -1.78
CA GLY A 32 0.93 9.17 -1.81
C GLY A 32 1.42 8.58 -3.12
N SER A 33 1.91 9.38 -4.05
CA SER A 33 2.51 8.88 -5.29
C SER A 33 3.87 8.23 -5.04
N ILE A 34 4.25 7.33 -5.95
CA ILE A 34 5.57 6.69 -5.95
C ILE A 34 6.60 7.69 -6.50
N GLY A 35 7.24 8.40 -5.57
CA GLY A 35 8.32 9.33 -5.87
C GLY A 35 9.68 8.67 -5.99
N GLU A 36 10.72 9.48 -6.15
CA GLU A 36 12.08 8.99 -6.41
C GLU A 36 12.66 8.19 -5.23
N GLN A 37 12.29 8.52 -3.99
CA GLN A 37 12.78 7.81 -2.82
C GLN A 37 12.20 6.39 -2.74
N SER A 38 10.89 6.22 -2.90
CA SER A 38 10.23 4.93 -2.99
C SER A 38 10.77 4.11 -4.16
N PHE A 39 10.88 4.75 -5.34
CA PHE A 39 11.40 4.12 -6.54
C PHE A 39 12.78 3.50 -6.31
N ARG A 40 13.75 4.29 -5.82
CA ARG A 40 15.11 3.81 -5.55
C ARG A 40 15.17 2.72 -4.48
N PHE A 41 14.30 2.79 -3.49
CA PHE A 41 14.26 1.79 -2.44
C PHE A 41 13.87 0.42 -3.00
N TYR A 42 12.76 0.33 -3.71
CA TYR A 42 12.26 -0.94 -4.26
C TYR A 42 13.12 -1.45 -5.42
N GLU A 43 13.60 -0.57 -6.31
CA GLU A 43 14.54 -0.94 -7.36
C GLU A 43 15.82 -1.57 -6.79
N ARG A 44 16.35 -1.02 -5.68
CA ARG A 44 17.52 -1.59 -5.01
C ARG A 44 17.27 -3.00 -4.48
N LEU A 45 16.09 -3.29 -3.97
CA LEU A 45 15.70 -4.64 -3.54
C LEU A 45 15.69 -5.60 -4.73
N ALA A 46 15.11 -5.19 -5.86
CA ALA A 46 15.10 -5.99 -7.09
C ALA A 46 16.51 -6.26 -7.61
N LYS A 47 17.39 -5.23 -7.66
CA LYS A 47 18.82 -5.33 -7.99
C LYS A 47 19.58 -6.24 -7.01
N GLY A 48 19.20 -6.23 -5.74
CA GLY A 48 19.76 -7.09 -4.70
C GLY A 48 19.35 -8.55 -4.80
N GLY A 49 18.50 -8.91 -5.75
CA GLY A 49 18.14 -10.30 -6.03
C GLY A 49 16.82 -10.78 -5.44
N VAL A 50 16.03 -9.93 -4.80
CA VAL A 50 14.69 -10.30 -4.33
C VAL A 50 13.83 -10.76 -5.50
N GLY A 51 13.13 -11.89 -5.35
CA GLY A 51 12.29 -12.48 -6.40
C GLY A 51 10.87 -11.93 -6.45
N TYR A 52 10.33 -11.54 -5.30
CA TYR A 52 8.99 -10.97 -5.17
C TYR A 52 9.00 -9.83 -4.16
N ILE A 53 8.48 -8.68 -4.56
CA ILE A 53 8.38 -7.48 -3.73
C ILE A 53 6.91 -7.13 -3.59
N VAL A 54 6.44 -6.88 -2.35
CA VAL A 54 5.08 -6.41 -2.10
C VAL A 54 5.15 -5.01 -1.48
N ILE A 55 4.55 -4.04 -2.17
CA ILE A 55 4.35 -2.69 -1.63
C ILE A 55 3.22 -2.75 -0.61
N GLY A 56 3.47 -2.29 0.62
CA GLY A 56 2.51 -2.30 1.70
C GLY A 56 1.58 -1.09 1.71
N ASP A 57 0.43 -1.27 2.34
CA ASP A 57 -0.50 -0.21 2.73
C ASP A 57 -0.97 0.70 1.58
N VAL A 58 -1.18 0.14 0.38
CA VAL A 58 -1.65 0.91 -0.77
C VAL A 58 -3.12 1.27 -0.58
N ALA A 59 -3.39 2.54 -0.32
CA ALA A 59 -4.73 3.05 -0.07
C ALA A 59 -5.49 3.30 -1.40
N PRO A 60 -6.74 2.81 -1.52
CA PRO A 60 -7.56 2.95 -2.72
C PRO A 60 -8.33 4.28 -2.77
N LEU A 61 -7.98 5.23 -1.91
CA LEU A 61 -8.61 6.53 -1.82
C LEU A 61 -7.62 7.58 -1.30
N SER A 62 -7.99 8.85 -1.44
CA SER A 62 -7.21 9.94 -0.86
C SER A 62 -7.32 9.90 0.66
N THR A 63 -6.21 9.66 1.31
CA THR A 63 -6.08 9.68 2.78
C THR A 63 -4.98 10.62 3.20
N PHE A 64 -4.99 11.07 4.44
CA PHE A 64 -3.92 11.88 5.01
C PHE A 64 -2.71 11.03 5.47
N SER A 65 -2.85 9.72 5.44
CA SER A 65 -1.77 8.80 5.81
C SER A 65 -0.60 8.92 4.83
N PRO A 66 0.66 8.88 5.29
CA PRO A 66 1.84 8.83 4.43
C PRO A 66 2.04 7.40 3.86
N THR A 67 1.01 6.85 3.26
CA THR A 67 1.00 5.55 2.60
C THR A 67 0.91 5.73 1.09
N PRO A 68 1.37 4.76 0.30
CA PRO A 68 1.16 4.80 -1.14
C PRO A 68 -0.34 4.81 -1.44
N LYS A 69 -0.74 5.51 -2.49
CA LYS A 69 -2.14 5.64 -2.91
C LYS A 69 -2.29 5.25 -4.36
N LEU A 70 -3.38 4.57 -4.68
CA LEU A 70 -3.71 4.18 -6.04
C LEU A 70 -5.22 4.27 -6.24
N TYR A 71 -5.70 5.46 -6.58
CA TYR A 71 -7.11 5.73 -6.84
C TYR A 71 -7.35 6.53 -8.12
N SER A 72 -6.28 6.94 -8.81
CA SER A 72 -6.35 7.67 -10.08
C SER A 72 -5.30 7.19 -11.08
N PRO A 73 -5.52 7.41 -12.39
CA PRO A 73 -4.56 7.05 -13.44
C PRO A 73 -3.19 7.72 -13.28
N GLU A 74 -3.14 8.94 -12.75
CA GLU A 74 -1.90 9.68 -12.53
C GLU A 74 -0.98 8.95 -11.55
N GLN A 75 -1.56 8.36 -10.50
CA GLN A 75 -0.81 7.58 -9.52
C GLN A 75 -0.36 6.23 -10.09
N ALA A 76 -1.17 5.61 -10.95
CA ALA A 76 -0.83 4.34 -11.60
C ALA A 76 0.48 4.41 -12.42
N GLU A 77 0.81 5.58 -12.98
CA GLU A 77 2.06 5.76 -13.75
C GLU A 77 3.31 5.53 -12.90
N GLY A 78 3.32 5.99 -11.64
CA GLY A 78 4.42 5.75 -10.70
C GLY A 78 4.59 4.26 -10.38
N PHE A 79 3.49 3.54 -10.18
CA PHE A 79 3.51 2.09 -9.95
C PHE A 79 3.97 1.33 -11.19
N ARG A 80 3.53 1.72 -12.40
CA ARG A 80 3.96 1.11 -13.66
C ARG A 80 5.46 1.27 -13.86
N ARG A 81 5.97 2.49 -13.74
CA ARG A 81 7.42 2.76 -13.83
C ARG A 81 8.21 1.90 -12.83
N LEU A 82 7.73 1.75 -11.62
CA LEU A 82 8.38 0.91 -10.61
C LEU A 82 8.30 -0.58 -10.96
N ALA A 83 7.16 -1.05 -11.46
CA ALA A 83 6.98 -2.43 -11.89
C ALA A 83 7.96 -2.78 -13.01
N ASP A 84 8.09 -1.93 -14.02
CA ASP A 84 9.02 -2.10 -15.13
C ASP A 84 10.47 -2.23 -14.63
N ALA A 85 10.89 -1.32 -13.74
CA ALA A 85 12.24 -1.38 -13.16
C ALA A 85 12.47 -2.66 -12.33
N CYS A 86 11.49 -3.13 -11.58
CA CYS A 86 11.59 -4.41 -10.85
C CYS A 86 11.66 -5.59 -11.82
N HIS A 87 10.86 -5.59 -12.89
CA HIS A 87 10.82 -6.63 -13.91
C HIS A 87 12.12 -6.73 -14.68
N GLU A 88 12.80 -5.62 -14.99
CA GLU A 88 14.15 -5.61 -15.62
C GLU A 88 15.17 -6.43 -14.81
N HIS A 89 15.00 -6.49 -13.50
CA HIS A 89 15.82 -7.31 -12.60
C HIS A 89 15.22 -8.70 -12.29
N GLY A 90 14.15 -9.09 -13.00
CA GLY A 90 13.47 -10.37 -12.84
C GLY A 90 12.67 -10.51 -11.54
N ALA A 91 12.47 -9.45 -10.78
CA ALA A 91 11.57 -9.46 -9.63
C ALA A 91 10.12 -9.29 -10.09
N LYS A 92 9.18 -9.91 -9.37
CA LYS A 92 7.75 -9.60 -9.51
C LYS A 92 7.37 -8.56 -8.49
N LEU A 93 6.44 -7.66 -8.87
CA LEU A 93 5.88 -6.64 -7.99
C LEU A 93 4.43 -6.98 -7.69
N GLY A 94 4.03 -6.84 -6.43
CA GLY A 94 2.65 -6.92 -5.99
C GLY A 94 2.33 -5.73 -5.09
N ILE A 95 1.06 -5.47 -4.89
CA ILE A 95 0.59 -4.45 -3.96
C ILE A 95 -0.32 -5.09 -2.91
N GLN A 96 -0.24 -4.61 -1.67
CA GLN A 96 -1.18 -4.93 -0.62
C GLN A 96 -2.19 -3.79 -0.51
N LEU A 97 -3.44 -4.07 -0.85
CA LEU A 97 -4.51 -3.10 -0.68
C LEU A 97 -4.84 -2.92 0.80
N PHE A 98 -4.98 -1.68 1.20
CA PHE A 98 -5.31 -1.30 2.57
C PHE A 98 -6.39 -0.23 2.56
N HIS A 99 -7.52 -0.47 3.20
CA HIS A 99 -8.56 0.52 3.42
C HIS A 99 -8.53 0.96 4.89
N PRO A 100 -8.30 2.26 5.18
CA PRO A 100 -8.33 2.74 6.56
C PRO A 100 -9.75 2.71 7.11
N ASP A 101 -9.88 2.22 8.33
CA ASP A 101 -11.14 2.12 9.08
C ASP A 101 -11.37 3.32 10.03
N TYR A 102 -10.54 4.37 9.92
CA TYR A 102 -10.62 5.57 10.74
C TYR A 102 -10.16 6.83 9.99
N ASN A 103 -10.61 7.98 10.46
CA ASN A 103 -10.26 9.26 9.85
C ASN A 103 -8.86 9.74 10.29
N VAL A 104 -7.85 9.32 9.54
CA VAL A 104 -6.44 9.66 9.82
C VAL A 104 -6.19 11.17 9.83
N ALA A 105 -6.85 11.94 8.96
CA ALA A 105 -6.68 13.39 8.91
C ALA A 105 -7.10 14.05 10.24
N ALA A 106 -8.30 13.72 10.69
CA ALA A 106 -8.82 14.27 11.95
C ALA A 106 -7.98 13.85 13.17
N LEU A 107 -7.42 12.64 13.15
CA LEU A 107 -6.50 12.19 14.20
C LEU A 107 -5.20 12.99 14.20
N ASN A 108 -4.59 13.19 13.04
CA ASN A 108 -3.36 13.97 12.91
C ASN A 108 -3.56 15.43 13.36
N ASP A 109 -4.69 16.06 13.02
CA ASP A 109 -5.02 17.41 13.48
C ASP A 109 -5.06 17.50 15.00
N LEU A 110 -5.68 16.52 15.66
CA LEU A 110 -5.73 16.46 17.12
C LEU A 110 -4.34 16.24 17.72
N PHE A 111 -3.49 15.40 17.11
CA PHE A 111 -2.10 15.21 17.55
C PHE A 111 -1.27 16.49 17.42
N HIS A 112 -1.38 17.20 16.29
CA HIS A 112 -0.68 18.48 16.09
C HIS A 112 -1.13 19.56 17.07
N GLN A 113 -2.38 19.54 17.52
CA GLN A 113 -2.91 20.42 18.56
C GLN A 113 -2.53 19.99 19.98
N GLY A 114 -1.80 18.90 20.15
CA GLY A 114 -1.45 18.34 21.47
C GLY A 114 -2.61 17.68 22.22
N LYS A 115 -3.74 17.43 21.54
CA LYS A 115 -4.98 16.87 22.13
C LYS A 115 -4.96 15.34 22.15
N MET A 116 -3.97 14.76 22.82
CA MET A 116 -3.72 13.31 22.83
C MET A 116 -4.91 12.48 23.35
N GLN A 117 -5.64 12.98 24.34
CA GLN A 117 -6.79 12.24 24.90
C GLN A 117 -7.96 12.25 23.92
N GLU A 118 -8.24 13.40 23.27
CA GLU A 118 -9.27 13.50 22.26
C GLU A 118 -8.94 12.63 21.03
N ALA A 119 -7.68 12.60 20.59
CA ALA A 119 -7.23 11.74 19.50
C ALA A 119 -7.44 10.24 19.82
N ARG A 120 -7.09 9.81 21.04
CA ARG A 120 -7.33 8.42 21.47
C ARG A 120 -8.83 8.08 21.54
N ALA A 121 -9.64 8.99 22.08
CA ALA A 121 -11.09 8.79 22.15
C ALA A 121 -11.70 8.69 20.73
N LYS A 122 -11.28 9.57 19.81
CA LYS A 122 -11.72 9.53 18.43
C LYS A 122 -11.30 8.24 17.72
N LEU A 123 -10.05 7.83 17.85
CA LEU A 123 -9.57 6.56 17.27
C LEU A 123 -10.42 5.39 17.77
N HIS A 124 -10.62 5.31 19.08
CA HIS A 124 -11.44 4.25 19.67
C HIS A 124 -12.89 4.28 19.16
N HIS A 125 -13.49 5.46 19.06
CA HIS A 125 -14.83 5.65 18.51
C HIS A 125 -14.91 5.18 17.06
N ASP A 126 -13.98 5.63 16.19
CA ASP A 126 -13.99 5.30 14.76
C ASP A 126 -13.82 3.77 14.55
N MET A 127 -12.92 3.14 15.33
CA MET A 127 -12.74 1.68 15.29
C MET A 127 -13.98 0.93 15.80
N GLN A 128 -14.64 1.41 16.86
CA GLN A 128 -15.88 0.80 17.37
C GLN A 128 -17.02 0.95 16.35
N HIS A 129 -17.15 2.10 15.72
CA HIS A 129 -18.11 2.31 14.64
C HIS A 129 -17.90 1.29 13.50
N PHE A 130 -16.67 1.19 12.99
CA PHE A 130 -16.34 0.26 11.91
C PHE A 130 -16.65 -1.20 12.26
N VAL A 131 -16.36 -1.63 13.50
CA VAL A 131 -16.57 -3.02 13.93
C VAL A 131 -18.04 -3.36 14.19
N ASN A 132 -18.80 -2.41 14.75
CA ASN A 132 -20.13 -2.70 15.30
C ASN A 132 -21.29 -2.05 14.54
N GLU A 133 -21.04 -0.98 13.80
CA GLU A 133 -22.09 -0.09 13.29
C GLU A 133 -21.96 0.18 11.79
N VAL A 134 -20.90 -0.34 11.10
CA VAL A 134 -20.73 -0.15 9.67
C VAL A 134 -21.96 -0.65 8.92
N THR A 135 -22.47 0.16 8.01
CA THR A 135 -23.64 -0.17 7.20
C THR A 135 -23.26 -0.97 5.95
N VAL A 136 -24.23 -1.60 5.33
CA VAL A 136 -24.02 -2.31 4.05
C VAL A 136 -23.58 -1.32 2.97
N GLU A 137 -24.16 -0.13 2.96
CA GLU A 137 -23.83 0.93 2.01
C GLU A 137 -22.36 1.39 2.16
N GLU A 138 -21.85 1.52 3.38
CA GLU A 138 -20.44 1.84 3.65
C GLU A 138 -19.52 0.70 3.19
N LEU A 139 -19.91 -0.56 3.40
CA LEU A 139 -19.17 -1.71 2.89
C LEU A 139 -19.12 -1.75 1.35
N ASP A 140 -20.24 -1.44 0.69
CA ASP A 140 -20.31 -1.35 -0.77
C ASP A 140 -19.39 -0.26 -1.34
N GLU A 141 -19.25 0.89 -0.65
CA GLU A 141 -18.29 1.92 -1.03
C GLU A 141 -16.83 1.45 -0.86
N ILE A 142 -16.52 0.75 0.22
CA ILE A 142 -15.19 0.15 0.42
C ILE A 142 -14.87 -0.83 -0.71
N ILE A 143 -15.81 -1.68 -1.09
CA ILE A 143 -15.64 -2.64 -2.20
C ILE A 143 -15.33 -1.91 -3.51
N LYS A 144 -16.08 -0.84 -3.83
CA LYS A 144 -15.85 -0.02 -5.04
C LYS A 144 -14.45 0.62 -5.04
N HIS A 145 -13.99 1.13 -3.90
CA HIS A 145 -12.64 1.68 -3.78
C HIS A 145 -11.58 0.62 -4.04
N MET A 146 -11.74 -0.58 -3.44
CA MET A 146 -10.81 -1.70 -3.64
C MET A 146 -10.82 -2.19 -5.10
N GLU A 147 -12.00 -2.29 -5.72
CA GLU A 147 -12.16 -2.67 -7.12
C GLU A 147 -11.45 -1.67 -8.05
N ASN A 148 -11.69 -0.37 -7.87
CA ASN A 148 -11.01 0.67 -8.67
C ASN A 148 -9.48 0.59 -8.53
N CYS A 149 -8.99 0.42 -7.33
CA CYS A 149 -7.56 0.26 -7.08
C CYS A 149 -6.99 -0.98 -7.79
N ALA A 150 -7.71 -2.10 -7.76
CA ALA A 150 -7.29 -3.34 -8.44
C ALA A 150 -7.32 -3.22 -9.97
N ILE A 151 -8.22 -2.41 -10.53
CA ILE A 151 -8.27 -2.12 -11.98
C ILE A 151 -7.09 -1.25 -12.41
N LEU A 152 -6.65 -0.33 -11.54
CA LEU A 152 -5.53 0.57 -11.83
C LEU A 152 -4.15 -0.11 -11.67
N ALA A 153 -4.09 -1.21 -10.91
CA ALA A 153 -2.87 -1.98 -10.64
C ALA A 153 -2.49 -2.89 -11.80
#